data_b119b47a61b72105793a01ebffe102f0
#
_entry.id   b119b47a61b72105793a01ebffe102f0
#
_cell.length_a   1.000
_cell.length_b   1.000
_cell.length_c   1.000
_cell.angle_alpha   90.00
_cell.angle_beta   90.00
_cell.angle_gamma   90.00
#
_symmetry.space_group_name_H-M   'P 1'
#
loop_
_entity.id
_entity.type
_entity.pdbx_description
1 polymer ?
#
loop_
_entity_poly.entity_id
_entity_poly.type
_entity_poly.pdbx_seq_one_letter_code
_entity_poly.pdbx_strand_id
1 'polypeptide(L)'
;MRSKTLSSDFTILRKDLTRFAPVWLSLCAYLAIWASTIFTGGEKLGYYYEPTAPIFAPILALVIFGYLCDPTECVAVHSLPIRRERLFFLHTLAANLMFLIPTAVFCFVTRNAAAQGAMYRLIFTGLEFFFLFSIGVLCMMLTGRKLGAALLYLFIQLFGFIAGSFIEYFYLPLLPGVYMDTGYYFFSPSSIVSSYADFMHQAGLSGENWVFIAVMTAVSLLILWVSVLLYRRRKLEHAGDLLAFGWLDPVFAACSFLTGACLLADYSYDAEFFLVLLGSFIGYFAYWMLSKKTARVFSPKRLLGCLCLVAAFVGSLYLTHLDPLDRVYHVPEPERVASITLNEYSYSDERYTTDDPERIADIAELHRKLAEHYTGQDFAFSGDPQTVHLTYYLKNGTTLQREYECSDQALLDEAAWYLSQPEAVFGREDPEFFDVDVTFRNENMYLDPLLVPELVEVVLKECRDGRMFQFPYSDNGWEIHFELLDPERNTYLYIPDCATDTLAWLRDHCVYYK
;
A
#
# COMPACT_ATOMS: atom_id res chain seq x y z
N MET A 1 9.68 -46.41 26.66
CA MET A 1 9.92 -44.92 26.74
C MET A 1 9.02 -44.09 25.86
N ARG A 2 8.65 -44.46 24.62
CA ARG A 2 7.76 -43.69 23.72
C ARG A 2 6.36 -43.37 24.29
N SER A 3 5.73 -44.27 25.07
CA SER A 3 4.35 -44.04 25.57
C SER A 3 4.28 -42.95 26.66
N LYS A 4 5.28 -42.85 27.52
CA LYS A 4 5.35 -41.81 28.59
C LYS A 4 5.57 -40.38 28.04
N THR A 5 6.24 -40.25 26.90
CA THR A 5 6.47 -38.96 26.24
C THR A 5 5.22 -38.42 25.55
N LEU A 6 4.43 -39.27 24.90
CA LEU A 6 3.15 -38.89 24.28
C LEU A 6 2.10 -38.41 25.31
N SER A 7 2.04 -39.08 26.48
CA SER A 7 1.13 -38.66 27.55
C SER A 7 1.49 -37.29 28.13
N SER A 8 2.80 -36.98 28.23
CA SER A 8 3.26 -35.65 28.71
C SER A 8 2.97 -34.53 27.72
N ASP A 9 3.11 -34.78 26.40
CA ASP A 9 2.82 -33.78 25.36
C ASP A 9 1.33 -33.43 25.30
N PHE A 10 0.48 -34.44 25.32
CA PHE A 10 -0.95 -34.27 25.38
C PHE A 10 -1.39 -33.49 26.63
N THR A 11 -0.74 -33.73 27.76
CA THR A 11 -1.02 -33.03 29.01
C THR A 11 -0.70 -31.54 28.91
N ILE A 12 0.46 -31.17 28.28
CA ILE A 12 0.84 -29.77 28.05
C ILE A 12 -0.15 -29.09 27.11
N LEU A 13 -0.44 -29.73 25.95
CA LEU A 13 -1.39 -29.21 25.00
C LEU A 13 -2.77 -28.96 25.61
N ARG A 14 -3.28 -29.94 26.36
CA ARG A 14 -4.56 -29.81 27.09
C ARG A 14 -4.51 -28.67 28.11
N LYS A 15 -3.39 -28.51 28.83
CA LYS A 15 -3.23 -27.43 29.80
C LYS A 15 -3.23 -26.07 29.13
N ASP A 16 -2.56 -25.90 27.98
CA ASP A 16 -2.59 -24.65 27.23
C ASP A 16 -3.99 -24.33 26.73
N LEU A 17 -4.68 -25.31 26.12
CA LEU A 17 -6.05 -25.15 25.67
C LEU A 17 -7.01 -24.72 26.77
N THR A 18 -6.85 -25.27 27.99
CA THR A 18 -7.70 -24.91 29.15
C THR A 18 -7.29 -23.59 29.79
N ARG A 19 -5.98 -23.31 29.94
CA ARG A 19 -5.46 -22.08 30.52
C ARG A 19 -5.84 -20.87 29.69
N PHE A 20 -5.78 -20.99 28.37
CA PHE A 20 -6.06 -19.89 27.44
C PHE A 20 -7.48 -19.95 26.85
N ALA A 21 -8.39 -20.71 27.48
CA ALA A 21 -9.79 -20.79 27.07
C ALA A 21 -10.47 -19.42 26.89
N PRO A 22 -10.27 -18.40 27.71
CA PRO A 22 -10.87 -17.09 27.49
C PRO A 22 -10.51 -16.47 26.13
N VAL A 23 -9.29 -16.69 25.63
CA VAL A 23 -8.83 -16.11 24.35
C VAL A 23 -9.51 -16.77 23.16
N TRP A 24 -9.48 -18.10 23.07
CA TRP A 24 -10.12 -18.77 21.93
C TRP A 24 -11.66 -18.79 22.03
N LEU A 25 -12.25 -18.67 23.23
CA LEU A 25 -13.68 -18.43 23.39
C LEU A 25 -14.09 -17.03 22.92
N SER A 26 -13.26 -16.00 23.17
CA SER A 26 -13.50 -14.66 22.60
C SER A 26 -13.40 -14.66 21.06
N LEU A 27 -12.53 -15.47 20.48
CA LEU A 27 -12.49 -15.72 19.05
C LEU A 27 -13.79 -16.37 18.55
N CYS A 28 -14.29 -17.40 19.25
CA CYS A 28 -15.57 -18.03 18.90
C CYS A 28 -16.72 -17.02 18.95
N ALA A 29 -16.79 -16.18 19.98
CA ALA A 29 -17.80 -15.12 20.09
C ALA A 29 -17.70 -14.09 18.96
N TYR A 30 -16.50 -13.65 18.64
CA TYR A 30 -16.23 -12.75 17.52
C TYR A 30 -16.71 -13.34 16.18
N LEU A 31 -16.33 -14.59 15.89
CA LEU A 31 -16.75 -15.30 14.68
C LEU A 31 -18.27 -15.56 14.64
N ALA A 32 -18.91 -15.77 15.79
CA ALA A 32 -20.37 -15.91 15.86
C ALA A 32 -21.10 -14.60 15.52
N ILE A 33 -20.56 -13.45 15.95
CA ILE A 33 -21.09 -12.13 15.58
C ILE A 33 -20.95 -11.94 14.07
N TRP A 34 -19.79 -12.22 13.48
CA TRP A 34 -19.58 -12.15 12.03
C TRP A 34 -20.49 -13.09 11.26
N ALA A 35 -20.69 -14.32 11.72
CA ALA A 35 -21.64 -15.24 11.10
C ALA A 35 -23.06 -14.66 11.10
N SER A 36 -23.49 -14.03 12.22
CA SER A 36 -24.81 -13.41 12.30
C SER A 36 -24.98 -12.27 11.30
N THR A 37 -23.96 -11.41 11.10
CA THR A 37 -24.00 -10.32 10.10
C THR A 37 -24.09 -10.85 8.67
N ILE A 38 -23.36 -11.92 8.35
CA ILE A 38 -23.43 -12.59 7.04
C ILE A 38 -24.83 -13.16 6.77
N PHE A 39 -25.49 -13.75 7.77
CA PHE A 39 -26.83 -14.32 7.59
C PHE A 39 -27.95 -13.28 7.58
N THR A 40 -27.76 -12.12 8.22
CA THR A 40 -28.79 -11.07 8.31
C THR A 40 -28.67 -10.01 7.20
N GLY A 41 -27.51 -9.88 6.57
CA GLY A 41 -27.21 -8.81 5.62
C GLY A 41 -27.86 -8.90 4.23
N GLY A 42 -28.66 -9.94 3.92
CA GLY A 42 -29.57 -10.04 2.75
C GLY A 42 -28.96 -10.00 1.35
N GLU A 43 -27.82 -9.38 1.18
CA GLU A 43 -26.99 -9.45 -0.04
C GLU A 43 -25.80 -10.34 0.25
N LYS A 44 -25.36 -11.11 -0.75
CA LYS A 44 -24.06 -11.79 -0.66
C LYS A 44 -23.03 -10.70 -0.40
N LEU A 45 -22.63 -10.54 0.85
CA LEU A 45 -21.56 -9.65 1.26
C LEU A 45 -20.30 -10.08 0.49
N GLY A 46 -20.19 -9.56 -0.72
CA GLY A 46 -18.99 -9.66 -1.53
C GLY A 46 -17.88 -8.97 -0.77
N TYR A 47 -16.71 -9.58 -0.66
CA TYR A 47 -15.47 -8.94 -0.24
C TYR A 47 -15.41 -8.39 1.19
N TYR A 48 -15.96 -9.05 2.20
CA TYR A 48 -15.63 -8.69 3.57
C TYR A 48 -14.41 -9.49 4.03
N TYR A 49 -13.27 -8.78 4.04
CA TYR A 49 -12.08 -9.22 4.75
C TYR A 49 -12.38 -9.23 6.25
N GLU A 50 -12.29 -10.40 6.85
CA GLU A 50 -12.47 -10.56 8.30
C GLU A 50 -11.12 -10.33 8.99
N PRO A 51 -10.91 -9.23 9.75
CA PRO A 51 -9.63 -8.96 10.40
C PRO A 51 -9.35 -9.89 11.60
N THR A 52 -9.72 -11.16 11.46
CA THR A 52 -9.60 -12.17 12.51
C THR A 52 -8.14 -12.51 12.79
N ALA A 53 -7.36 -12.74 11.75
CA ALA A 53 -5.96 -13.12 11.87
C ALA A 53 -5.09 -11.96 12.41
N PRO A 54 -5.17 -10.71 11.91
CA PRO A 54 -4.43 -9.57 12.45
C PRO A 54 -4.67 -9.30 13.93
N ILE A 55 -5.87 -9.56 14.42
CA ILE A 55 -6.23 -9.34 15.82
C ILE A 55 -5.74 -10.50 16.71
N PHE A 56 -6.06 -11.74 16.34
CA PHE A 56 -5.84 -12.88 17.22
C PHE A 56 -4.45 -13.48 17.15
N ALA A 57 -3.72 -13.32 16.06
CA ALA A 57 -2.35 -13.81 15.93
C ALA A 57 -1.39 -13.20 16.96
N PRO A 58 -1.27 -11.85 17.09
CA PRO A 58 -0.42 -11.25 18.11
C PRO A 58 -0.92 -11.54 19.53
N ILE A 59 -2.24 -11.57 19.78
CA ILE A 59 -2.79 -11.87 21.10
C ILE A 59 -2.39 -13.27 21.53
N LEU A 60 -2.55 -14.28 20.67
CA LEU A 60 -2.15 -15.65 20.98
C LEU A 60 -0.65 -15.78 21.18
N ALA A 61 0.18 -15.09 20.38
CA ALA A 61 1.62 -15.07 20.57
C ALA A 61 2.00 -14.46 21.94
N LEU A 62 1.42 -13.31 22.30
CA LEU A 62 1.65 -12.60 23.57
C LEU A 62 1.21 -13.41 24.78
N VAL A 63 0.09 -14.12 24.69
CA VAL A 63 -0.47 -14.86 25.81
C VAL A 63 0.26 -16.18 26.01
N ILE A 64 0.50 -16.95 24.95
CA ILE A 64 1.13 -18.27 25.05
C ILE A 64 2.60 -18.17 25.42
N PHE A 65 3.36 -17.24 24.81
CA PHE A 65 4.77 -17.03 25.12
C PHE A 65 4.99 -15.97 26.21
N GLY A 66 3.91 -15.47 26.82
CA GLY A 66 3.96 -14.41 27.85
C GLY A 66 4.74 -14.79 29.10
N TYR A 67 4.91 -16.07 29.39
CA TYR A 67 5.75 -16.57 30.50
C TYR A 67 7.22 -16.15 30.35
N LEU A 68 7.69 -15.86 29.13
CA LEU A 68 9.06 -15.39 28.88
C LEU A 68 9.32 -13.97 29.38
N CYS A 69 8.26 -13.22 29.65
CA CYS A 69 8.33 -11.83 30.12
C CYS A 69 8.22 -11.69 31.63
N ASP A 70 7.83 -12.74 32.34
CA ASP A 70 7.73 -12.80 33.80
C ASP A 70 8.86 -13.67 34.35
N PRO A 71 9.74 -13.12 35.20
CA PRO A 71 10.88 -13.89 35.78
C PRO A 71 10.43 -15.14 36.51
N THR A 72 9.33 -15.07 37.26
CA THR A 72 8.82 -16.17 38.09
C THR A 72 8.25 -17.30 37.22
N GLU A 73 7.39 -16.95 36.28
CA GLU A 73 6.81 -17.92 35.32
C GLU A 73 7.90 -18.52 34.42
N CYS A 74 8.86 -17.70 33.99
CA CYS A 74 9.95 -18.14 33.14
C CYS A 74 10.78 -19.24 33.80
N VAL A 75 11.18 -19.05 35.06
CA VAL A 75 11.90 -20.05 35.83
C VAL A 75 11.06 -21.32 36.05
N ALA A 76 9.79 -21.16 36.44
CA ALA A 76 8.88 -22.27 36.67
C ALA A 76 8.69 -23.16 35.41
N VAL A 77 8.51 -22.55 34.23
CA VAL A 77 8.34 -23.29 32.97
C VAL A 77 9.64 -23.98 32.54
N HIS A 78 10.79 -23.33 32.71
CA HIS A 78 12.08 -23.92 32.33
C HIS A 78 12.64 -24.94 33.34
N SER A 79 12.04 -25.05 34.52
CA SER A 79 12.35 -26.14 35.46
C SER A 79 11.72 -27.48 35.09
N LEU A 80 10.78 -27.47 34.15
CA LEU A 80 10.18 -28.72 33.63
C LEU A 80 11.21 -29.57 32.87
N PRO A 81 11.20 -30.90 33.03
CA PRO A 81 12.15 -31.81 32.38
C PRO A 81 11.83 -32.01 30.88
N ILE A 82 11.67 -30.90 30.15
CA ILE A 82 11.29 -30.86 28.73
C ILE A 82 12.30 -30.01 27.97
N ARG A 83 12.70 -30.46 26.78
CA ARG A 83 13.59 -29.67 25.91
C ARG A 83 12.89 -28.41 25.44
N ARG A 84 13.61 -27.28 25.38
CA ARG A 84 13.08 -25.97 24.98
C ARG A 84 12.40 -26.01 23.61
N GLU A 85 12.99 -26.71 22.62
CA GLU A 85 12.41 -26.81 21.29
C GLU A 85 11.07 -27.56 21.28
N ARG A 86 10.96 -28.59 22.10
CA ARG A 86 9.72 -29.36 22.20
C ARG A 86 8.62 -28.54 22.85
N LEU A 87 8.96 -27.77 23.89
CA LEU A 87 8.04 -26.84 24.51
C LEU A 87 7.57 -25.76 23.54
N PHE A 88 8.50 -25.16 22.78
CA PHE A 88 8.20 -24.19 21.74
C PHE A 88 7.22 -24.75 20.69
N PHE A 89 7.49 -25.96 20.19
CA PHE A 89 6.64 -26.62 19.21
C PHE A 89 5.23 -26.89 19.76
N LEU A 90 5.10 -27.37 21.01
CA LEU A 90 3.80 -27.64 21.62
C LEU A 90 2.99 -26.37 21.83
N HIS A 91 3.61 -25.27 22.25
CA HIS A 91 2.95 -23.96 22.39
C HIS A 91 2.52 -23.41 21.03
N THR A 92 3.37 -23.52 20.00
CA THR A 92 3.03 -23.12 18.63
C THR A 92 1.87 -23.95 18.08
N LEU A 93 1.87 -25.27 18.31
CA LEU A 93 0.79 -26.16 17.90
C LEU A 93 -0.53 -25.80 18.62
N ALA A 94 -0.46 -25.54 19.93
CA ALA A 94 -1.63 -25.13 20.71
C ALA A 94 -2.26 -23.84 20.14
N ALA A 95 -1.46 -22.81 19.83
CA ALA A 95 -1.95 -21.57 19.23
C ALA A 95 -2.66 -21.81 17.90
N ASN A 96 -2.04 -22.61 17.01
CA ASN A 96 -2.63 -22.92 15.72
C ASN A 96 -3.94 -23.67 15.86
N LEU A 97 -4.05 -24.63 16.78
CA LEU A 97 -5.30 -25.36 17.03
C LEU A 97 -6.39 -24.43 17.60
N MET A 98 -6.04 -23.52 18.51
CA MET A 98 -6.96 -22.53 19.08
C MET A 98 -7.55 -21.60 18.04
N PHE A 99 -6.83 -21.29 16.99
CA PHE A 99 -7.29 -20.44 15.91
C PHE A 99 -7.98 -21.21 14.79
N LEU A 100 -7.33 -22.24 14.25
CA LEU A 100 -7.80 -22.94 13.06
C LEU A 100 -9.10 -23.71 13.28
N ILE A 101 -9.32 -24.29 14.47
CA ILE A 101 -10.54 -25.07 14.72
C ILE A 101 -11.79 -24.17 14.69
N PRO A 102 -11.87 -23.05 15.45
CA PRO A 102 -13.02 -22.15 15.37
C PRO A 102 -13.21 -21.55 13.97
N THR A 103 -12.11 -21.15 13.32
CA THR A 103 -12.14 -20.57 11.96
C THR A 103 -12.67 -21.60 10.94
N ALA A 104 -12.26 -22.85 11.03
CA ALA A 104 -12.77 -23.91 10.15
C ALA A 104 -14.27 -24.12 10.33
N VAL A 105 -14.75 -24.15 11.57
CA VAL A 105 -16.19 -24.24 11.88
C VAL A 105 -16.95 -23.05 11.29
N PHE A 106 -16.43 -21.84 11.48
CA PHE A 106 -17.01 -20.62 10.94
C PHE A 106 -17.09 -20.66 9.40
N CYS A 107 -15.99 -20.95 8.70
CA CYS A 107 -15.95 -21.04 7.24
C CYS A 107 -16.92 -22.10 6.71
N PHE A 108 -17.06 -23.22 7.42
CA PHE A 108 -17.98 -24.27 7.02
C PHE A 108 -19.44 -23.90 7.24
N VAL A 109 -19.77 -23.23 8.35
CA VAL A 109 -21.12 -22.77 8.66
C VAL A 109 -21.57 -21.69 7.66
N THR A 110 -20.71 -20.76 7.30
CA THR A 110 -21.01 -19.63 6.40
C THR A 110 -20.79 -19.95 4.91
N ARG A 111 -20.51 -21.20 4.54
CA ARG A 111 -20.12 -21.61 3.17
C ARG A 111 -21.11 -21.23 2.06
N ASN A 112 -22.41 -21.19 2.35
CA ASN A 112 -23.46 -20.92 1.36
C ASN A 112 -23.83 -19.42 1.30
N ALA A 113 -23.44 -18.64 2.29
CA ALA A 113 -23.80 -17.24 2.42
C ALA A 113 -22.67 -16.29 1.99
N ALA A 114 -21.41 -16.76 1.97
CA ALA A 114 -20.27 -16.00 1.52
C ALA A 114 -19.98 -16.23 0.04
N ALA A 115 -19.52 -15.18 -0.66
CA ALA A 115 -19.17 -15.24 -2.08
C ALA A 115 -17.98 -16.17 -2.35
N GLN A 116 -17.01 -16.22 -1.42
CA GLN A 116 -15.83 -17.05 -1.53
C GLN A 116 -16.06 -18.45 -0.97
N GLY A 117 -15.49 -19.48 -1.60
CA GLY A 117 -15.59 -20.87 -1.13
C GLY A 117 -14.96 -21.07 0.26
N ALA A 118 -15.60 -21.90 1.11
CA ALA A 118 -15.16 -22.16 2.47
C ALA A 118 -13.70 -22.63 2.59
N MET A 119 -13.23 -23.45 1.65
CA MET A 119 -11.85 -23.92 1.61
C MET A 119 -10.87 -22.80 1.28
N TYR A 120 -11.22 -21.94 0.34
CA TYR A 120 -10.41 -20.77 -0.03
C TYR A 120 -10.20 -19.87 1.19
N ARG A 121 -11.28 -19.45 1.84
CA ARG A 121 -11.22 -18.61 3.06
C ARG A 121 -10.42 -19.27 4.17
N LEU A 122 -10.65 -20.56 4.45
CA LEU A 122 -9.91 -21.27 5.49
C LEU A 122 -8.40 -21.31 5.22
N ILE A 123 -7.99 -21.55 3.97
CA ILE A 123 -6.58 -21.60 3.58
C ILE A 123 -5.93 -20.24 3.74
N PHE A 124 -6.53 -19.16 3.20
CA PHE A 124 -5.93 -17.84 3.23
C PHE A 124 -5.98 -17.20 4.63
N THR A 125 -7.08 -17.31 5.36
CA THR A 125 -7.14 -16.85 6.77
C THR A 125 -6.19 -17.65 7.67
N GLY A 126 -6.05 -18.96 7.44
CA GLY A 126 -5.10 -19.80 8.16
C GLY A 126 -3.64 -19.45 7.84
N LEU A 127 -3.33 -19.17 6.57
CA LEU A 127 -2.01 -18.72 6.12
C LEU A 127 -1.64 -17.36 6.71
N GLU A 128 -2.55 -16.41 6.68
CA GLU A 128 -2.38 -15.09 7.28
C GLU A 128 -2.14 -15.19 8.78
N PHE A 129 -2.97 -15.97 9.48
CA PHE A 129 -2.76 -16.20 10.91
C PHE A 129 -1.38 -16.81 11.17
N PHE A 130 -0.98 -17.84 10.43
CA PHE A 130 0.30 -18.51 10.63
C PHE A 130 1.48 -17.56 10.40
N PHE A 131 1.40 -16.72 9.37
CA PHE A 131 2.40 -15.71 9.07
C PHE A 131 2.48 -14.65 10.17
N LEU A 132 1.36 -14.02 10.53
CA LEU A 132 1.31 -12.99 11.56
C LEU A 132 1.66 -13.51 12.95
N PHE A 133 1.23 -14.74 13.27
CA PHE A 133 1.63 -15.42 14.51
C PHE A 133 3.13 -15.65 14.57
N SER A 134 3.76 -16.06 13.46
CA SER A 134 5.21 -16.26 13.42
C SER A 134 5.98 -14.97 13.71
N ILE A 135 5.51 -13.82 13.20
CA ILE A 135 6.04 -12.49 13.52
C ILE A 135 5.81 -12.16 15.00
N GLY A 136 4.62 -12.43 15.53
CA GLY A 136 4.31 -12.21 16.94
C GLY A 136 5.22 -13.02 17.87
N VAL A 137 5.48 -14.29 17.52
CA VAL A 137 6.42 -15.15 18.25
C VAL A 137 7.84 -14.59 18.18
N LEU A 138 8.29 -14.13 17.01
CA LEU A 138 9.61 -13.50 16.86
C LEU A 138 9.74 -12.27 17.79
N CYS A 139 8.72 -11.42 17.84
CA CYS A 139 8.68 -10.26 18.74
C CYS A 139 8.81 -10.69 20.22
N MET A 140 8.13 -11.77 20.61
CA MET A 140 8.25 -12.33 21.97
C MET A 140 9.64 -12.88 22.28
N MET A 141 10.35 -13.42 21.28
CA MET A 141 11.73 -13.89 21.47
C MET A 141 12.73 -12.74 21.61
N LEU A 142 12.51 -11.65 20.89
CA LEU A 142 13.40 -10.47 20.88
C LEU A 142 13.23 -9.57 22.10
N THR A 143 12.08 -9.62 22.77
CA THR A 143 11.74 -8.72 23.88
C THR A 143 11.61 -9.47 25.22
N GLY A 144 11.83 -8.77 26.31
CA GLY A 144 11.68 -9.31 27.67
C GLY A 144 10.41 -8.82 28.38
N ARG A 145 9.56 -8.01 27.71
CA ARG A 145 8.28 -7.48 28.21
C ARG A 145 7.18 -7.65 27.21
N LYS A 146 5.96 -7.99 27.67
CA LYS A 146 4.76 -8.09 26.83
C LYS A 146 4.48 -6.80 26.08
N LEU A 147 4.57 -5.64 26.76
CA LEU A 147 4.40 -4.33 26.12
C LEU A 147 5.45 -4.08 25.04
N GLY A 148 6.73 -4.43 25.30
CA GLY A 148 7.79 -4.32 24.29
C GLY A 148 7.51 -5.18 23.06
N ALA A 149 7.02 -6.40 23.25
CA ALA A 149 6.64 -7.28 22.14
C ALA A 149 5.45 -6.74 21.34
N ALA A 150 4.44 -6.20 22.02
CA ALA A 150 3.28 -5.58 21.36
C ALA A 150 3.68 -4.34 20.55
N LEU A 151 4.53 -3.46 21.11
CA LEU A 151 5.04 -2.27 20.41
C LEU A 151 5.92 -2.65 19.22
N LEU A 152 6.76 -3.67 19.36
CA LEU A 152 7.58 -4.18 18.25
C LEU A 152 6.72 -4.77 17.14
N TYR A 153 5.71 -5.54 17.50
CA TYR A 153 4.76 -6.10 16.53
C TYR A 153 4.03 -4.98 15.78
N LEU A 154 3.50 -3.99 16.50
CA LEU A 154 2.83 -2.82 15.91
C LEU A 154 3.78 -2.04 14.99
N PHE A 155 5.04 -1.85 15.42
CA PHE A 155 6.06 -1.20 14.59
C PHE A 155 6.30 -1.97 13.28
N ILE A 156 6.41 -3.30 13.34
CA ILE A 156 6.57 -4.13 12.13
C ILE A 156 5.34 -4.01 11.21
N GLN A 157 4.13 -3.96 11.76
CA GLN A 157 2.91 -3.76 10.98
C GLN A 157 2.86 -2.38 10.31
N LEU A 158 3.34 -1.34 10.98
CA LEU A 158 3.35 0.03 10.47
C LEU A 158 4.62 0.36 9.67
N PHE A 159 5.59 -0.56 9.61
CA PHE A 159 6.90 -0.27 9.00
C PHE A 159 6.79 0.16 7.53
N GLY A 160 5.93 -0.49 6.76
CA GLY A 160 5.68 -0.13 5.36
C GLY A 160 5.15 1.31 5.22
N PHE A 161 4.18 1.66 6.06
CA PHE A 161 3.64 3.03 6.11
C PHE A 161 4.72 4.05 6.53
N ILE A 162 5.46 3.78 7.62
CA ILE A 162 6.52 4.67 8.11
C ILE A 162 7.62 4.85 7.05
N ALA A 163 8.05 3.76 6.39
CA ALA A 163 9.07 3.82 5.35
C ALA A 163 8.56 4.55 4.10
N GLY A 164 7.31 4.31 3.69
CA GLY A 164 6.67 5.01 2.59
C GLY A 164 6.57 6.51 2.85
N SER A 165 6.00 6.91 3.99
CA SER A 165 5.91 8.32 4.39
C SER A 165 7.29 8.97 4.49
N PHE A 166 8.31 8.24 5.00
CA PHE A 166 9.67 8.76 5.08
C PHE A 166 10.27 9.05 3.69
N ILE A 167 10.00 8.19 2.71
CA ILE A 167 10.44 8.41 1.32
C ILE A 167 9.65 9.57 0.71
N GLU A 168 8.35 9.60 0.87
CA GLU A 168 7.47 10.63 0.31
C GLU A 168 7.81 12.03 0.84
N TYR A 169 7.92 12.20 2.15
CA TYR A 169 8.17 13.52 2.73
C TYR A 169 9.59 14.04 2.52
N PHE A 170 10.59 13.17 2.46
CA PHE A 170 11.99 13.61 2.46
C PHE A 170 12.75 13.39 1.16
N TYR A 171 12.39 12.37 0.41
CA TYR A 171 13.14 12.03 -0.80
C TYR A 171 12.38 12.37 -2.08
N LEU A 172 11.08 12.15 -2.12
CA LEU A 172 10.29 12.41 -3.32
C LEU A 172 10.39 13.87 -3.78
N PRO A 173 10.35 14.89 -2.89
CA PRO A 173 10.54 16.29 -3.30
C PRO A 173 11.94 16.59 -3.89
N LEU A 174 12.93 15.73 -3.63
CA LEU A 174 14.28 15.84 -4.20
C LEU A 174 14.46 15.05 -5.51
N LEU A 175 13.42 14.34 -5.94
CA LEU A 175 13.43 13.43 -7.09
C LEU A 175 12.34 13.84 -8.09
N PRO A 176 12.46 15.03 -8.72
CA PRO A 176 11.46 15.52 -9.67
C PRO A 176 11.24 14.51 -10.80
N GLY A 177 10.00 14.36 -11.22
CA GLY A 177 9.61 13.42 -12.26
C GLY A 177 9.59 11.94 -11.86
N VAL A 178 9.93 11.58 -10.63
CA VAL A 178 9.81 10.20 -10.17
C VAL A 178 8.37 9.94 -9.74
N TYR A 179 7.66 9.10 -10.51
CA TYR A 179 6.34 8.60 -10.12
C TYR A 179 6.49 7.55 -9.03
N MET A 180 5.75 7.71 -7.96
CA MET A 180 5.64 6.74 -6.88
C MET A 180 4.17 6.45 -6.63
N ASP A 181 3.71 5.27 -7.02
CA ASP A 181 2.35 4.83 -6.71
C ASP A 181 2.19 4.76 -5.18
N THR A 182 1.33 5.63 -4.66
CA THR A 182 1.03 5.73 -3.22
C THR A 182 0.38 4.46 -2.65
N GLY A 183 0.00 3.49 -3.49
CA GLY A 183 -0.47 2.17 -3.07
C GLY A 183 0.52 1.40 -2.18
N TYR A 184 1.81 1.78 -2.18
CA TYR A 184 2.83 1.17 -1.29
C TYR A 184 2.62 1.44 0.20
N TYR A 185 1.81 2.43 0.59
CA TYR A 185 1.48 2.70 2.00
C TYR A 185 0.79 1.54 2.71
N PHE A 186 0.19 0.64 1.97
CA PHE A 186 -0.53 -0.50 2.52
C PHE A 186 0.31 -1.78 2.68
N PHE A 187 1.62 -1.73 2.45
CA PHE A 187 2.50 -2.89 2.68
C PHE A 187 2.74 -3.14 4.18
N SER A 188 1.67 -3.43 4.89
CA SER A 188 1.81 -4.05 6.21
C SER A 188 1.89 -5.57 6.05
N PRO A 189 2.59 -6.31 6.92
CA PRO A 189 2.53 -7.77 6.93
C PRO A 189 1.11 -8.32 6.98
N SER A 190 0.17 -7.63 7.62
CA SER A 190 -1.24 -8.03 7.67
C SER A 190 -1.95 -7.88 6.32
N SER A 191 -1.57 -6.92 5.48
CA SER A 191 -2.22 -6.73 4.18
C SER A 191 -1.67 -7.64 3.07
N ILE A 192 -0.45 -8.16 3.18
CA ILE A 192 0.17 -8.97 2.12
C ILE A 192 -0.68 -10.18 1.72
N VAL A 193 -1.16 -10.94 2.71
CA VAL A 193 -1.94 -12.16 2.43
C VAL A 193 -3.37 -11.81 2.06
N SER A 194 -3.98 -10.82 2.72
CA SER A 194 -5.36 -10.41 2.46
C SER A 194 -5.51 -9.76 1.09
N SER A 195 -4.66 -8.79 0.73
CA SER A 195 -4.72 -8.13 -0.57
C SER A 195 -4.48 -9.11 -1.72
N TYR A 196 -3.55 -10.07 -1.55
CA TYR A 196 -3.38 -11.13 -2.54
C TYR A 196 -4.61 -12.03 -2.64
N ALA A 197 -5.22 -12.40 -1.51
CA ALA A 197 -6.43 -13.23 -1.49
C ALA A 197 -7.62 -12.51 -2.15
N ASP A 198 -7.77 -11.21 -1.92
CA ASP A 198 -8.83 -10.41 -2.53
C ASP A 198 -8.64 -10.26 -4.05
N PHE A 199 -7.42 -10.01 -4.49
CA PHE A 199 -7.07 -9.91 -5.90
C PHE A 199 -7.32 -11.22 -6.67
N MET A 200 -6.93 -12.36 -6.09
CA MET A 200 -6.96 -13.67 -6.75
C MET A 200 -8.22 -14.49 -6.49
N HIS A 201 -9.19 -13.96 -5.73
CA HIS A 201 -10.38 -14.74 -5.32
C HIS A 201 -11.22 -15.24 -6.52
N GLN A 202 -11.30 -14.46 -7.60
CA GLN A 202 -12.05 -14.82 -8.81
C GLN A 202 -11.40 -15.99 -9.56
N ALA A 203 -10.07 -16.11 -9.49
CA ALA A 203 -9.31 -17.19 -10.11
C ALA A 203 -9.44 -18.55 -9.39
N GLY A 204 -9.99 -18.57 -8.17
CA GLY A 204 -10.07 -19.76 -7.33
C GLY A 204 -8.67 -20.28 -6.92
N LEU A 205 -8.53 -21.57 -6.65
CA LEU A 205 -7.25 -22.22 -6.31
C LEU A 205 -6.50 -22.60 -7.60
N SER A 206 -5.85 -21.64 -8.24
CA SER A 206 -5.00 -21.82 -9.42
C SER A 206 -3.57 -22.26 -9.05
N GLY A 207 -2.75 -22.58 -10.08
CA GLY A 207 -1.33 -22.90 -9.89
C GLY A 207 -0.54 -21.79 -9.22
N GLU A 208 -0.83 -20.53 -9.54
CA GLU A 208 -0.18 -19.35 -8.95
C GLU A 208 -0.48 -19.21 -7.45
N ASN A 209 -1.72 -19.46 -7.05
CA ASN A 209 -2.12 -19.46 -5.64
C ASN A 209 -1.31 -20.49 -4.82
N TRP A 210 -1.03 -21.67 -5.37
CA TRP A 210 -0.23 -22.66 -4.67
C TRP A 210 1.23 -22.24 -4.49
N VAL A 211 1.80 -21.52 -5.47
CA VAL A 211 3.15 -20.94 -5.35
C VAL A 211 3.18 -19.90 -4.23
N PHE A 212 2.22 -18.98 -4.20
CA PHE A 212 2.12 -17.98 -3.15
C PHE A 212 1.97 -18.61 -1.76
N ILE A 213 1.06 -19.58 -1.60
CA ILE A 213 0.86 -20.32 -0.34
C ILE A 213 2.15 -20.99 0.11
N ALA A 214 2.86 -21.65 -0.82
CA ALA A 214 4.12 -22.33 -0.51
C ALA A 214 5.21 -21.34 -0.06
N VAL A 215 5.35 -20.20 -0.75
CA VAL A 215 6.32 -19.15 -0.40
C VAL A 215 6.01 -18.55 0.96
N MET A 216 4.76 -18.15 1.23
CA MET A 216 4.37 -17.54 2.50
C MET A 216 4.47 -18.52 3.67
N THR A 217 4.16 -19.82 3.43
CA THR A 217 4.39 -20.87 4.42
C THR A 217 5.88 -21.05 4.71
N ALA A 218 6.73 -21.06 3.67
CA ALA A 218 8.18 -21.18 3.85
C ALA A 218 8.77 -19.99 4.62
N VAL A 219 8.32 -18.76 4.33
CA VAL A 219 8.72 -17.55 5.07
C VAL A 219 8.30 -17.66 6.54
N SER A 220 7.06 -18.08 6.82
CA SER A 220 6.56 -18.24 8.19
C SER A 220 7.37 -19.30 8.96
N LEU A 221 7.69 -20.42 8.32
CA LEU A 221 8.54 -21.46 8.92
C LEU A 221 9.97 -20.96 9.16
N LEU A 222 10.53 -20.16 8.26
CA LEU A 222 11.84 -19.52 8.44
C LEU A 222 11.83 -18.58 9.65
N ILE A 223 10.81 -17.74 9.81
CA ILE A 223 10.64 -16.86 10.97
C ILE A 223 10.54 -17.67 12.27
N LEU A 224 9.75 -18.75 12.27
CA LEU A 224 9.66 -19.64 13.43
C LEU A 224 10.98 -20.35 13.73
N TRP A 225 11.72 -20.77 12.70
CA TRP A 225 13.03 -21.37 12.88
C TRP A 225 14.04 -20.41 13.50
N VAL A 226 14.08 -19.14 13.02
CA VAL A 226 14.88 -18.08 13.66
C VAL A 226 14.43 -17.85 15.10
N SER A 227 13.12 -17.86 15.36
CA SER A 227 12.57 -17.72 16.71
C SER A 227 13.02 -18.84 17.65
N VAL A 228 13.10 -20.08 17.17
CA VAL A 228 13.66 -21.21 17.95
C VAL A 228 15.14 -21.00 18.25
N LEU A 229 15.93 -20.51 17.28
CA LEU A 229 17.36 -20.22 17.49
C LEU A 229 17.56 -19.12 18.56
N LEU A 230 16.75 -18.07 18.50
CA LEU A 230 16.75 -17.00 19.50
C LEU A 230 16.32 -17.53 20.86
N TYR A 231 15.27 -18.36 20.92
CA TYR A 231 14.79 -18.98 22.14
C TYR A 231 15.86 -19.84 22.83
N ARG A 232 16.66 -20.57 22.06
CA ARG A 232 17.80 -21.34 22.59
C ARG A 232 18.87 -20.46 23.21
N ARG A 233 19.17 -19.30 22.59
CA ARG A 233 20.23 -18.38 22.99
C ARG A 233 19.79 -17.39 24.08
N ARG A 234 18.49 -17.25 24.28
CA ARG A 234 17.92 -16.30 25.26
C ARG A 234 18.32 -16.69 26.68
N LYS A 235 18.88 -15.71 27.40
CA LYS A 235 19.16 -15.84 28.84
C LYS A 235 17.87 -15.52 29.63
N LEU A 236 17.63 -16.28 30.71
CA LEU A 236 16.45 -16.10 31.56
C LEU A 236 16.48 -14.77 32.33
N GLU A 237 17.68 -14.24 32.55
CA GLU A 237 17.93 -12.98 33.27
C GLU A 237 17.33 -11.75 32.60
N HIS A 238 17.09 -11.81 31.26
CA HIS A 238 16.49 -10.71 30.48
C HIS A 238 14.96 -10.67 30.53
N ALA A 239 14.32 -11.53 31.34
CA ALA A 239 12.89 -11.42 31.58
C ALA A 239 12.62 -10.10 32.35
N GLY A 240 11.77 -9.25 31.78
CA GLY A 240 11.46 -7.91 32.30
C GLY A 240 12.27 -6.76 31.69
N ASP A 241 13.26 -7.03 30.82
CA ASP A 241 13.93 -6.00 30.02
C ASP A 241 13.12 -5.64 28.77
N LEU A 242 13.33 -4.46 28.17
CA LEU A 242 12.65 -4.10 26.94
C LEU A 242 13.06 -5.03 25.81
N LEU A 243 14.37 -5.20 25.59
CA LEU A 243 14.95 -6.14 24.64
C LEU A 243 15.71 -7.26 25.36
N ALA A 244 15.58 -8.47 24.84
CA ALA A 244 16.30 -9.64 25.34
C ALA A 244 17.76 -9.70 24.83
N PHE A 245 18.09 -8.92 23.79
CA PHE A 245 19.40 -8.89 23.15
C PHE A 245 19.88 -7.45 23.00
N GLY A 246 20.87 -7.03 23.80
CA GLY A 246 21.36 -5.64 23.85
C GLY A 246 22.03 -5.14 22.55
N TRP A 247 22.45 -6.03 21.64
CA TRP A 247 23.01 -5.66 20.34
C TRP A 247 21.95 -5.05 19.39
N LEU A 248 20.66 -5.23 19.69
CA LEU A 248 19.53 -4.64 18.95
C LEU A 248 19.23 -3.19 19.39
N ASP A 249 19.71 -2.75 20.56
CA ASP A 249 19.44 -1.39 21.04
C ASP A 249 19.73 -0.29 20.00
N PRO A 250 20.86 -0.28 19.25
CA PRO A 250 21.11 0.74 18.23
C PRO A 250 20.11 0.71 17.07
N VAL A 251 19.68 -0.50 16.64
CA VAL A 251 18.72 -0.66 15.55
C VAL A 251 17.37 -0.07 15.93
N PHE A 252 16.87 -0.41 17.12
CA PHE A 252 15.59 0.14 17.59
C PHE A 252 15.66 1.64 17.88
N ALA A 253 16.81 2.14 18.33
CA ALA A 253 17.01 3.57 18.47
C ALA A 253 16.95 4.30 17.12
N ALA A 254 17.56 3.73 16.06
CA ALA A 254 17.48 4.27 14.71
C ALA A 254 16.05 4.20 14.14
N CYS A 255 15.33 3.08 14.33
CA CYS A 255 13.93 2.97 13.93
C CYS A 255 13.05 4.04 14.63
N SER A 256 13.27 4.26 15.94
CA SER A 256 12.54 5.29 16.70
C SER A 256 12.91 6.70 16.26
N PHE A 257 14.15 6.93 15.82
CA PHE A 257 14.59 8.19 15.21
C PHE A 257 13.80 8.47 13.93
N LEU A 258 13.70 7.50 13.02
CA LEU A 258 12.94 7.64 11.77
C LEU A 258 11.44 7.84 12.02
N THR A 259 10.85 7.05 12.92
CA THR A 259 9.44 7.20 13.31
C THR A 259 9.16 8.59 13.87
N GLY A 260 10.06 9.12 14.71
CA GLY A 260 9.92 10.47 15.26
C GLY A 260 10.03 11.56 14.19
N ALA A 261 10.86 11.36 13.15
CA ALA A 261 10.93 12.24 11.99
C ALA A 261 9.58 12.33 11.26
N CYS A 262 9.01 11.16 10.91
CA CYS A 262 7.74 11.09 10.18
C CYS A 262 6.56 11.68 10.98
N LEU A 263 6.47 11.41 12.29
CA LEU A 263 5.37 11.88 13.12
C LEU A 263 5.26 13.41 13.22
N LEU A 264 6.38 14.14 13.10
CA LEU A 264 6.34 15.60 13.10
C LEU A 264 6.38 16.20 11.69
N ALA A 265 6.77 15.45 10.67
CA ALA A 265 6.66 15.86 9.28
C ALA A 265 5.20 16.00 8.85
N ASP A 266 4.33 15.06 9.24
CA ASP A 266 2.91 15.02 8.89
C ASP A 266 2.08 16.17 9.51
N TYR A 267 2.62 16.87 10.51
CA TYR A 267 1.89 17.91 11.24
C TYR A 267 1.95 19.31 10.60
N SER A 268 2.77 19.52 9.57
CA SER A 268 2.85 20.79 8.87
C SER A 268 3.12 20.58 7.39
N TYR A 269 2.25 21.10 6.53
CA TYR A 269 2.44 21.16 5.07
C TYR A 269 3.75 21.89 4.69
N ASP A 270 4.24 22.75 5.57
CA ASP A 270 5.54 23.44 5.50
C ASP A 270 6.44 22.95 6.64
N ALA A 271 6.67 21.63 6.76
CA ALA A 271 7.48 21.08 7.85
C ALA A 271 8.86 21.75 7.86
N GLU A 272 9.02 22.76 8.70
CA GLU A 272 10.35 23.30 8.94
C GLU A 272 11.27 22.13 9.31
N PHE A 273 12.35 21.98 8.60
CA PHE A 273 13.36 20.92 8.81
C PHE A 273 13.76 20.78 10.29
N PHE A 274 13.62 21.85 11.05
CA PHE A 274 13.79 21.88 12.51
C PHE A 274 12.81 20.94 13.23
N LEU A 275 11.52 20.89 12.85
CA LEU A 275 10.53 20.01 13.48
C LEU A 275 10.83 18.54 13.23
N VAL A 276 11.30 18.21 12.05
CA VAL A 276 11.74 16.85 11.69
C VAL A 276 12.92 16.42 12.54
N LEU A 277 13.95 17.27 12.69
CA LEU A 277 15.10 17.00 13.54
C LEU A 277 14.69 16.90 15.03
N LEU A 278 13.78 17.74 15.48
CA LEU A 278 13.24 17.68 16.83
C LEU A 278 12.49 16.37 17.08
N GLY A 279 11.64 15.94 16.15
CA GLY A 279 10.93 14.66 16.20
C GLY A 279 11.89 13.47 16.25
N SER A 280 12.89 13.48 15.38
CA SER A 280 13.97 12.49 15.36
C SER A 280 14.71 12.39 16.69
N PHE A 281 15.07 13.53 17.26
CA PHE A 281 15.73 13.62 18.55
C PHE A 281 14.84 13.07 19.67
N ILE A 282 13.58 13.48 19.72
CA ILE A 282 12.60 12.99 20.70
C ILE A 282 12.44 11.47 20.56
N GLY A 283 12.22 10.95 19.36
CA GLY A 283 12.05 9.52 19.10
C GLY A 283 13.27 8.70 19.56
N TYR A 284 14.48 9.14 19.20
CA TYR A 284 15.72 8.48 19.59
C TYR A 284 15.90 8.41 21.11
N PHE A 285 15.71 9.51 21.81
CA PHE A 285 15.91 9.54 23.28
C PHE A 285 14.74 8.91 24.04
N ALA A 286 13.51 8.97 23.52
CA ALA A 286 12.36 8.25 24.07
C ALA A 286 12.61 6.74 24.09
N TYR A 287 13.18 6.18 23.02
CA TYR A 287 13.62 4.78 23.01
C TYR A 287 14.59 4.46 24.16
N TRP A 288 15.65 5.27 24.32
CA TRP A 288 16.63 5.03 25.37
C TRP A 288 16.06 5.19 26.79
N MET A 289 15.12 6.12 26.99
CA MET A 289 14.40 6.28 28.26
C MET A 289 13.56 5.03 28.57
N LEU A 290 12.87 4.50 27.57
CA LEU A 290 12.06 3.31 27.71
C LEU A 290 12.92 2.05 27.94
N SER A 291 14.03 1.91 27.18
CA SER A 291 14.96 0.78 27.30
C SER A 291 15.65 0.74 28.66
N LYS A 292 16.17 1.87 29.16
CA LYS A 292 16.92 1.94 30.42
C LYS A 292 16.07 2.30 31.64
N LYS A 293 14.75 2.50 31.47
CA LYS A 293 13.80 2.82 32.54
C LYS A 293 14.21 4.07 33.38
N THR A 294 14.86 5.04 32.74
CA THR A 294 15.36 6.25 33.38
C THR A 294 15.36 7.43 32.43
N ALA A 295 15.12 8.63 32.93
CA ALA A 295 15.28 9.87 32.18
C ALA A 295 16.74 10.29 31.97
N ARG A 296 17.69 9.69 32.73
CA ARG A 296 19.13 10.00 32.66
C ARG A 296 19.80 9.23 31.51
N VAL A 297 19.39 9.53 30.27
CA VAL A 297 19.88 8.83 29.07
C VAL A 297 20.87 9.64 28.24
N PHE A 298 21.03 10.92 28.53
CA PHE A 298 21.95 11.82 27.84
C PHE A 298 23.40 11.51 28.19
N SER A 299 24.00 10.56 27.50
CA SER A 299 25.42 10.23 27.62
C SER A 299 26.16 10.63 26.35
N PRO A 300 27.46 10.96 26.40
CA PRO A 300 28.23 11.36 25.22
C PRO A 300 28.15 10.33 24.07
N LYS A 301 28.18 9.04 24.42
CA LYS A 301 28.09 7.95 23.42
C LYS A 301 26.74 7.93 22.69
N ARG A 302 25.62 8.15 23.39
CA ARG A 302 24.29 8.17 22.80
C ARG A 302 24.05 9.46 22.01
N LEU A 303 24.55 10.58 22.54
CA LEU A 303 24.51 11.85 21.79
C LEU A 303 25.28 11.73 20.48
N LEU A 304 26.49 11.15 20.51
CA LEU A 304 27.26 10.88 19.29
C LEU A 304 26.50 9.95 18.33
N GLY A 305 25.83 8.90 18.84
CA GLY A 305 24.99 8.03 18.02
C GLY A 305 23.84 8.77 17.34
N CYS A 306 23.17 9.68 18.06
CA CYS A 306 22.13 10.53 17.48
C CYS A 306 22.70 11.46 16.39
N LEU A 307 23.83 12.11 16.65
CA LEU A 307 24.49 12.98 15.68
C LEU A 307 24.93 12.21 14.43
N CYS A 308 25.41 10.96 14.58
CA CYS A 308 25.74 10.12 13.44
C CYS A 308 24.48 9.78 12.58
N LEU A 309 23.33 9.54 13.21
CA LEU A 309 22.08 9.30 12.50
C LEU A 309 21.60 10.57 11.77
N VAL A 310 21.68 11.73 12.42
CA VAL A 310 21.38 13.03 11.77
C VAL A 310 22.31 13.27 10.59
N ALA A 311 23.62 13.06 10.76
CA ALA A 311 24.59 13.23 9.68
C ALA A 311 24.34 12.25 8.51
N ALA A 312 23.97 11.00 8.81
CA ALA A 312 23.63 10.01 7.81
C ALA A 312 22.34 10.40 7.07
N PHE A 313 21.34 10.89 7.77
CA PHE A 313 20.08 11.36 7.19
C PHE A 313 20.29 12.57 6.27
N VAL A 314 20.92 13.64 6.78
CA VAL A 314 21.22 14.85 5.98
C VAL A 314 22.15 14.51 4.81
N GLY A 315 23.16 13.67 5.05
CA GLY A 315 24.07 13.22 3.99
C GLY A 315 23.35 12.42 2.89
N SER A 316 22.37 11.60 3.25
CA SER A 316 21.58 10.87 2.26
C SER A 316 20.66 11.79 1.44
N LEU A 317 20.04 12.80 2.05
CA LEU A 317 19.26 13.82 1.32
C LEU A 317 20.15 14.60 0.35
N TYR A 318 21.34 15.01 0.80
CA TYR A 318 22.28 15.71 -0.06
C TYR A 318 22.77 14.85 -1.23
N LEU A 319 23.05 13.56 -1.00
CA LEU A 319 23.42 12.62 -2.06
C LEU A 319 22.28 12.41 -3.06
N THR A 320 21.03 12.37 -2.59
CA THR A 320 19.86 12.25 -3.48
C THR A 320 19.71 13.51 -4.33
N HIS A 321 19.87 14.69 -3.75
CA HIS A 321 19.80 15.97 -4.47
C HIS A 321 20.88 16.09 -5.55
N LEU A 322 22.06 15.50 -5.35
CA LEU A 322 23.15 15.53 -6.34
C LEU A 322 22.91 14.63 -7.56
N ASP A 323 21.94 13.71 -7.48
CA ASP A 323 21.66 12.67 -8.50
C ASP A 323 22.92 12.09 -9.19
N PRO A 324 23.85 11.48 -8.44
CA PRO A 324 25.16 11.05 -8.98
C PRO A 324 25.04 9.95 -10.06
N LEU A 325 23.86 9.42 -10.29
CA LEU A 325 23.57 8.37 -11.27
C LEU A 325 22.82 8.90 -12.50
N ASP A 326 22.51 10.20 -12.53
CA ASP A 326 21.76 10.88 -13.60
C ASP A 326 20.48 10.11 -14.00
N ARG A 327 19.76 9.65 -13.00
CA ARG A 327 18.54 8.83 -13.21
C ARG A 327 17.25 9.62 -13.14
N VAL A 328 17.27 10.74 -12.43
CA VAL A 328 16.09 11.56 -12.15
C VAL A 328 15.66 12.32 -13.40
N TYR A 329 16.63 12.95 -14.08
CA TYR A 329 16.39 13.75 -15.28
C TYR A 329 16.56 12.98 -16.59
N HIS A 330 16.82 11.67 -16.50
CA HIS A 330 17.06 10.85 -17.69
C HIS A 330 15.79 10.71 -18.54
N VAL A 331 15.83 11.28 -19.73
CA VAL A 331 14.83 11.08 -20.78
C VAL A 331 15.31 9.93 -21.68
N PRO A 332 14.50 8.87 -21.86
CA PRO A 332 14.89 7.76 -22.74
C PRO A 332 15.10 8.22 -24.18
N GLU A 333 16.12 7.66 -24.84
CA GLU A 333 16.32 7.87 -26.28
C GLU A 333 15.11 7.33 -27.05
N PRO A 334 14.47 8.10 -27.97
CA PRO A 334 13.27 7.66 -28.70
C PRO A 334 13.43 6.31 -29.41
N GLU A 335 14.66 6.00 -29.85
CA GLU A 335 14.97 4.72 -30.51
C GLU A 335 14.78 3.49 -29.60
N ARG A 336 14.89 3.66 -28.27
CA ARG A 336 14.70 2.61 -27.27
C ARG A 336 13.27 2.46 -26.80
N VAL A 337 12.40 3.39 -27.13
CA VAL A 337 11.00 3.41 -26.74
C VAL A 337 10.19 2.57 -27.74
N ALA A 338 9.32 1.71 -27.22
CA ALA A 338 8.37 0.94 -28.01
C ALA A 338 7.04 1.69 -28.17
N SER A 339 6.54 2.28 -27.07
CA SER A 339 5.39 3.17 -27.03
C SER A 339 5.49 4.11 -25.83
N ILE A 340 4.78 5.21 -25.88
CA ILE A 340 4.69 6.18 -24.80
C ILE A 340 3.20 6.49 -24.53
N THR A 341 2.86 6.60 -23.26
CA THR A 341 1.55 7.04 -22.80
C THR A 341 1.70 8.35 -22.04
N LEU A 342 0.89 9.33 -22.43
CA LEU A 342 0.69 10.60 -21.73
C LEU A 342 -0.67 10.58 -21.03
N ASN A 343 -0.74 11.02 -19.78
CA ASN A 343 -1.97 11.04 -19.01
C ASN A 343 -1.98 12.25 -18.05
N GLU A 344 -3.17 12.67 -17.64
CA GLU A 344 -3.39 13.56 -16.51
C GLU A 344 -3.72 12.71 -15.27
N TYR A 345 -3.27 13.13 -14.10
CA TYR A 345 -3.68 12.53 -12.83
C TYR A 345 -5.06 13.07 -12.44
N SER A 346 -6.05 12.66 -13.19
CA SER A 346 -7.45 12.87 -12.89
C SER A 346 -8.19 11.55 -13.05
N TYR A 347 -9.32 11.39 -12.42
CA TYR A 347 -10.19 10.20 -12.50
C TYR A 347 -10.74 9.92 -13.92
N SER A 348 -10.31 10.66 -14.95
CA SER A 348 -10.63 10.42 -16.33
C SER A 348 -9.71 9.36 -16.95
N ASP A 349 -10.29 8.42 -17.68
CA ASP A 349 -9.57 7.39 -18.45
C ASP A 349 -8.85 7.96 -19.70
N GLU A 350 -8.66 9.27 -19.80
CA GLU A 350 -8.05 9.96 -20.93
C GLU A 350 -6.55 9.67 -20.99
N ARG A 351 -6.17 8.82 -21.91
CA ARG A 351 -4.79 8.37 -22.15
C ARG A 351 -4.43 8.53 -23.60
N TYR A 352 -3.44 9.35 -23.89
CA TYR A 352 -2.82 9.37 -25.19
C TYR A 352 -1.69 8.35 -25.26
N THR A 353 -1.82 7.34 -26.10
CA THR A 353 -0.79 6.31 -26.30
C THR A 353 -0.40 6.28 -27.77
N THR A 354 0.92 6.34 -28.03
CA THR A 354 1.44 6.29 -29.40
C THR A 354 2.68 5.39 -29.49
N ASP A 355 2.82 4.72 -30.63
CA ASP A 355 4.01 3.97 -31.05
C ASP A 355 4.70 4.61 -32.28
N ASP A 356 4.16 5.75 -32.77
CA ASP A 356 4.74 6.52 -33.84
C ASP A 356 6.07 7.16 -33.41
N PRO A 357 7.19 6.87 -34.12
CA PRO A 357 8.51 7.38 -33.76
C PRO A 357 8.64 8.91 -33.76
N GLU A 358 7.91 9.62 -34.65
CA GLU A 358 7.93 11.08 -34.70
C GLU A 358 7.25 11.66 -33.46
N ARG A 359 6.06 11.16 -33.11
CA ARG A 359 5.32 11.57 -31.92
C ARG A 359 6.03 11.20 -30.62
N ILE A 360 6.70 10.03 -30.57
CA ILE A 360 7.57 9.64 -29.43
C ILE A 360 8.69 10.65 -29.24
N ALA A 361 9.31 11.12 -30.34
CA ALA A 361 10.38 12.11 -30.23
C ALA A 361 9.88 13.48 -29.74
N ASP A 362 8.71 13.92 -30.19
CA ASP A 362 8.08 15.17 -29.75
C ASP A 362 7.70 15.12 -28.26
N ILE A 363 7.09 14.01 -27.80
CA ILE A 363 6.76 13.83 -26.38
C ILE A 363 8.03 13.70 -25.53
N ALA A 364 9.10 13.09 -26.03
CA ALA A 364 10.39 13.05 -25.32
C ALA A 364 11.00 14.46 -25.20
N GLU A 365 10.78 15.35 -26.18
CA GLU A 365 11.17 16.76 -26.09
C GLU A 365 10.32 17.52 -25.07
N LEU A 366 8.99 17.30 -25.04
CA LEU A 366 8.11 17.84 -23.99
C LEU A 366 8.58 17.38 -22.60
N HIS A 367 8.90 16.10 -22.44
CA HIS A 367 9.46 15.58 -21.20
C HIS A 367 10.75 16.31 -20.80
N ARG A 368 11.65 16.57 -21.73
CA ARG A 368 12.90 17.31 -21.45
C ARG A 368 12.60 18.73 -20.97
N LYS A 369 11.67 19.43 -21.63
CA LYS A 369 11.24 20.78 -21.22
C LYS A 369 10.61 20.75 -19.81
N LEU A 370 9.77 19.76 -19.50
CA LEU A 370 9.18 19.58 -18.16
C LEU A 370 10.27 19.35 -17.11
N ALA A 371 11.24 18.47 -17.38
CA ALA A 371 12.36 18.21 -16.49
C ALA A 371 13.24 19.46 -16.26
N GLU A 372 13.54 20.21 -17.31
CA GLU A 372 14.32 21.46 -17.23
C GLU A 372 13.56 22.55 -16.46
N HIS A 373 12.26 22.70 -16.67
CA HIS A 373 11.42 23.64 -15.94
C HIS A 373 11.42 23.36 -14.43
N TYR A 374 11.40 22.07 -14.05
CA TYR A 374 11.41 21.65 -12.65
C TYR A 374 12.74 21.91 -11.94
N THR A 375 13.87 21.90 -12.65
CA THR A 375 15.20 22.15 -12.05
C THR A 375 15.43 23.59 -11.65
N GLY A 376 14.65 24.54 -12.17
CA GLY A 376 14.82 25.98 -11.99
C GLY A 376 13.90 26.63 -10.94
N GLN A 377 13.01 25.88 -10.31
CA GLN A 377 12.04 26.46 -9.38
C GLN A 377 12.43 26.22 -7.91
N ASP A 378 12.55 27.31 -7.15
CA ASP A 378 12.34 27.26 -5.71
C ASP A 378 10.89 26.80 -5.45
N PHE A 379 10.67 25.79 -4.61
CA PHE A 379 9.40 25.11 -4.29
C PHE A 379 8.26 26.02 -3.76
N ALA A 380 8.17 27.25 -4.20
CA ALA A 380 7.06 28.14 -3.93
C ALA A 380 6.07 28.10 -5.11
N PHE A 381 5.18 27.12 -5.11
CA PHE A 381 4.08 27.05 -6.08
C PHE A 381 3.20 28.30 -5.95
N SER A 382 3.25 29.16 -6.95
CA SER A 382 2.30 30.25 -7.12
C SER A 382 1.15 29.77 -8.04
N GLY A 383 0.20 29.03 -7.48
CA GLY A 383 -0.96 28.49 -8.21
C GLY A 383 -1.25 27.02 -7.86
N ASP A 384 -2.34 26.46 -8.37
CA ASP A 384 -2.63 25.03 -8.31
C ASP A 384 -1.82 24.33 -9.41
N PRO A 385 -0.74 23.59 -9.07
CA PRO A 385 0.05 22.86 -10.06
C PRO A 385 -0.81 21.75 -10.69
N GLN A 386 -0.65 21.57 -11.98
CA GLN A 386 -1.27 20.47 -12.71
C GLN A 386 -0.26 19.37 -12.92
N THR A 387 -0.72 18.13 -12.89
CA THR A 387 0.14 16.96 -12.97
C THR A 387 0.13 16.36 -14.36
N VAL A 388 1.31 16.11 -14.91
CA VAL A 388 1.51 15.45 -16.20
C VAL A 388 2.23 14.12 -15.98
N HIS A 389 1.59 13.02 -16.38
CA HIS A 389 2.14 11.66 -16.29
C HIS A 389 2.65 11.17 -17.63
N LEU A 390 3.83 10.59 -17.62
CA LEU A 390 4.48 9.98 -18.77
C LEU A 390 4.86 8.54 -18.45
N THR A 391 4.39 7.58 -19.25
CA THR A 391 4.78 6.18 -19.12
C THR A 391 5.46 5.71 -20.40
N TYR A 392 6.74 5.40 -20.32
CA TYR A 392 7.53 4.83 -21.40
C TYR A 392 7.53 3.31 -21.31
N TYR A 393 7.14 2.66 -22.39
CA TYR A 393 7.31 1.23 -22.58
C TYR A 393 8.56 1.01 -23.44
N LEU A 394 9.63 0.50 -22.85
CA LEU A 394 10.90 0.34 -23.54
C LEU A 394 10.95 -0.99 -24.31
N LYS A 395 11.69 -1.03 -25.42
CA LYS A 395 11.86 -2.23 -26.26
C LYS A 395 12.48 -3.43 -25.54
N ASN A 396 13.12 -3.21 -24.40
CA ASN A 396 13.66 -4.27 -23.53
C ASN A 396 12.63 -4.90 -22.59
N GLY A 397 11.35 -4.45 -22.65
CA GLY A 397 10.26 -4.91 -21.80
C GLY A 397 10.18 -4.24 -20.44
N THR A 398 11.01 -3.24 -20.15
CA THR A 398 10.89 -2.43 -18.92
C THR A 398 10.01 -1.21 -19.15
N THR A 399 9.35 -0.75 -18.07
CA THR A 399 8.56 0.48 -18.05
C THR A 399 9.29 1.56 -17.25
N LEU A 400 9.18 2.82 -17.68
CA LEU A 400 9.65 4.00 -16.96
C LEU A 400 8.49 4.98 -16.82
N GLN A 401 8.13 5.28 -15.59
CA GLN A 401 7.05 6.23 -15.30
C GLN A 401 7.65 7.53 -14.77
N ARG A 402 7.06 8.66 -15.20
CA ARG A 402 7.44 10.01 -14.81
C ARG A 402 6.20 10.82 -14.50
N GLU A 403 6.30 11.67 -13.50
CA GLU A 403 5.24 12.56 -13.05
C GLU A 403 5.81 13.94 -12.78
N TYR A 404 5.23 14.97 -13.38
CA TYR A 404 5.66 16.35 -13.21
C TYR A 404 4.48 17.22 -12.79
N GLU A 405 4.63 17.90 -11.67
CA GLU A 405 3.76 19.01 -11.31
C GLU A 405 4.24 20.25 -12.06
N CYS A 406 3.40 20.83 -12.89
CA CYS A 406 3.73 21.98 -13.73
C CYS A 406 2.73 23.11 -13.53
N SER A 407 3.24 24.36 -13.45
CA SER A 407 2.45 25.59 -13.43
C SER A 407 2.69 26.47 -14.65
N ASP A 408 3.57 26.04 -15.58
CA ASP A 408 3.81 26.74 -16.85
C ASP A 408 2.71 26.39 -17.85
N GLN A 409 1.85 27.38 -18.12
CA GLN A 409 0.70 27.20 -19.01
C GLN A 409 1.12 26.78 -20.44
N ALA A 410 2.27 27.23 -20.92
CA ALA A 410 2.71 26.87 -22.28
C ALA A 410 3.06 25.38 -22.40
N LEU A 411 3.70 24.80 -21.36
CA LEU A 411 3.98 23.36 -21.30
C LEU A 411 2.71 22.53 -21.07
N LEU A 412 1.79 23.05 -20.27
CA LEU A 412 0.49 22.43 -20.05
C LEU A 412 -0.36 22.44 -21.31
N ASP A 413 -0.35 23.52 -22.09
CA ASP A 413 -1.05 23.61 -23.37
C ASP A 413 -0.43 22.64 -24.42
N GLU A 414 0.90 22.47 -24.42
CA GLU A 414 1.56 21.47 -25.25
C GLU A 414 1.16 20.04 -24.88
N ALA A 415 1.06 19.72 -23.58
CA ALA A 415 0.55 18.43 -23.11
C ALA A 415 -0.94 18.23 -23.41
N ALA A 416 -1.75 19.27 -23.21
CA ALA A 416 -3.20 19.27 -23.48
C ALA A 416 -3.52 18.99 -24.95
N TRP A 417 -2.66 19.44 -25.85
CA TRP A 417 -2.82 19.17 -27.27
C TRP A 417 -2.83 17.67 -27.58
N TYR A 418 -1.90 16.88 -26.95
CA TYR A 418 -1.88 15.42 -27.12
C TYR A 418 -3.11 14.76 -26.50
N LEU A 419 -3.51 15.22 -25.28
CA LEU A 419 -4.67 14.67 -24.58
C LEU A 419 -6.00 15.00 -25.27
N SER A 420 -6.01 16.01 -26.15
CA SER A 420 -7.17 16.38 -26.97
C SER A 420 -7.33 15.51 -28.24
N GLN A 421 -6.30 14.78 -28.67
CA GLN A 421 -6.37 14.04 -29.94
C GLN A 421 -7.43 12.93 -29.92
N PRO A 422 -8.04 12.57 -31.06
CA PRO A 422 -9.06 11.53 -31.12
C PRO A 422 -8.61 10.20 -30.52
N GLU A 423 -7.33 9.84 -30.65
CA GLU A 423 -6.75 8.64 -30.08
C GLU A 423 -6.77 8.65 -28.54
N ALA A 424 -6.59 9.84 -27.92
CA ALA A 424 -6.67 10.00 -26.48
C ALA A 424 -8.13 9.90 -26.00
N VAL A 425 -9.03 10.63 -26.66
CA VAL A 425 -10.44 10.77 -26.28
C VAL A 425 -11.21 9.48 -26.55
N PHE A 426 -11.03 8.87 -27.73
CA PHE A 426 -11.81 7.73 -28.20
C PHE A 426 -11.01 6.42 -28.31
N GLY A 427 -9.71 6.45 -28.03
CA GLY A 427 -8.81 5.29 -28.15
C GLY A 427 -8.46 4.92 -29.59
N ARG A 428 -8.86 5.71 -30.59
CA ARG A 428 -8.59 5.51 -32.03
C ARG A 428 -8.65 6.81 -32.81
N GLU A 429 -7.94 6.86 -33.94
CA GLU A 429 -7.85 8.04 -34.80
C GLU A 429 -9.20 8.37 -35.50
N ASP A 430 -9.90 7.34 -35.97
CA ASP A 430 -11.20 7.45 -36.65
C ASP A 430 -12.24 6.58 -35.92
N PRO A 431 -12.92 7.11 -34.88
CA PRO A 431 -13.94 6.38 -34.15
C PRO A 431 -15.25 6.27 -34.95
N GLU A 432 -15.89 5.08 -34.90
CA GLU A 432 -17.24 4.85 -35.44
C GLU A 432 -18.24 4.81 -34.28
N PHE A 433 -19.27 5.64 -34.34
CA PHE A 433 -20.26 5.80 -33.27
C PHE A 433 -21.56 5.08 -33.61
N PHE A 434 -22.18 4.46 -32.61
CA PHE A 434 -23.48 3.81 -32.70
C PHE A 434 -24.60 4.74 -32.25
N ASP A 435 -24.42 5.42 -31.12
CA ASP A 435 -25.36 6.37 -30.55
C ASP A 435 -24.63 7.47 -29.81
N VAL A 436 -25.28 8.63 -29.61
CA VAL A 436 -24.73 9.79 -28.93
C VAL A 436 -25.80 10.42 -28.07
N ASP A 437 -25.57 10.42 -26.76
CA ASP A 437 -26.42 11.10 -25.79
C ASP A 437 -25.73 12.37 -25.25
N VAL A 438 -26.51 13.41 -25.01
CA VAL A 438 -26.00 14.69 -24.48
C VAL A 438 -26.66 15.00 -23.15
N THR A 439 -25.87 15.38 -22.16
CA THR A 439 -26.37 15.87 -20.86
C THR A 439 -25.86 17.26 -20.57
N PHE A 440 -26.64 18.03 -19.82
CA PHE A 440 -26.22 19.31 -19.28
C PHE A 440 -26.59 19.35 -17.80
N ARG A 441 -25.59 19.50 -16.91
CA ARG A 441 -25.74 19.48 -15.47
C ARG A 441 -26.52 18.25 -14.95
N ASN A 442 -26.18 17.08 -15.48
CA ASN A 442 -26.81 15.78 -15.18
C ASN A 442 -28.28 15.67 -15.62
N GLU A 443 -28.77 16.56 -16.47
CA GLU A 443 -30.10 16.45 -17.08
C GLU A 443 -29.97 16.08 -18.56
N ASN A 444 -30.73 15.07 -19.00
CA ASN A 444 -30.71 14.64 -20.41
C ASN A 444 -31.24 15.74 -21.33
N MET A 445 -30.49 16.03 -22.37
CA MET A 445 -30.85 16.97 -23.41
C MET A 445 -31.37 16.22 -24.63
N TYR A 446 -32.42 16.75 -25.27
CA TYR A 446 -32.88 16.21 -26.55
C TYR A 446 -31.96 16.69 -27.66
N LEU A 447 -31.44 15.74 -28.42
CA LEU A 447 -30.69 15.95 -29.64
C LEU A 447 -31.44 15.24 -30.81
N ASP A 448 -31.66 15.95 -31.91
CA ASP A 448 -32.23 15.31 -33.10
C ASP A 448 -31.22 14.31 -33.66
N PRO A 449 -31.57 13.02 -33.81
CA PRO A 449 -30.68 12.00 -34.34
C PRO A 449 -30.09 12.32 -35.73
N LEU A 450 -30.77 13.15 -36.54
CA LEU A 450 -30.25 13.61 -37.82
C LEU A 450 -29.07 14.57 -37.73
N LEU A 451 -28.86 15.18 -36.57
CA LEU A 451 -27.76 16.14 -36.28
C LEU A 451 -26.55 15.46 -35.65
N VAL A 452 -26.64 14.20 -35.22
CA VAL A 452 -25.53 13.46 -34.61
C VAL A 452 -24.26 13.45 -35.48
N PRO A 453 -24.32 13.21 -36.80
CA PRO A 453 -23.12 13.24 -37.64
C PRO A 453 -22.44 14.62 -37.67
N GLU A 454 -23.21 15.70 -37.61
CA GLU A 454 -22.67 17.06 -37.57
C GLU A 454 -21.97 17.36 -36.23
N LEU A 455 -22.58 16.92 -35.11
CA LEU A 455 -21.95 17.03 -33.79
C LEU A 455 -20.61 16.29 -33.73
N VAL A 456 -20.60 15.03 -34.23
CA VAL A 456 -19.39 14.21 -34.28
C VAL A 456 -18.28 14.90 -35.09
N GLU A 457 -18.63 15.48 -36.25
CA GLU A 457 -17.67 16.20 -37.10
C GLU A 457 -17.07 17.43 -36.35
N VAL A 458 -17.91 18.19 -35.66
CA VAL A 458 -17.48 19.36 -34.86
C VAL A 458 -16.55 18.91 -33.72
N VAL A 459 -16.92 17.86 -32.97
CA VAL A 459 -16.10 17.32 -31.87
C VAL A 459 -14.75 16.81 -32.38
N LEU A 460 -14.74 16.00 -33.44
CA LEU A 460 -13.50 15.48 -34.01
C LEU A 460 -12.60 16.56 -34.59
N LYS A 461 -13.18 17.63 -35.15
CA LYS A 461 -12.42 18.79 -35.59
C LYS A 461 -11.72 19.47 -34.39
N GLU A 462 -12.45 19.71 -33.31
CA GLU A 462 -11.84 20.31 -32.08
C GLU A 462 -10.84 19.40 -31.38
N CYS A 463 -11.04 18.09 -31.43
CA CYS A 463 -10.02 17.12 -31.02
C CYS A 463 -8.70 17.34 -31.78
N ARG A 464 -8.76 17.35 -33.12
CA ARG A 464 -7.59 17.54 -34.00
C ARG A 464 -6.95 18.93 -33.84
N ASP A 465 -7.75 19.96 -33.54
CA ASP A 465 -7.29 21.33 -33.24
C ASP A 465 -6.66 21.45 -31.84
N GLY A 466 -6.70 20.40 -31.01
CA GLY A 466 -6.12 20.40 -29.66
C GLY A 466 -6.94 21.18 -28.62
N ARG A 467 -8.26 21.33 -28.82
CA ARG A 467 -9.16 22.12 -27.98
C ARG A 467 -10.15 21.28 -27.16
N MET A 468 -9.98 19.96 -27.12
CA MET A 468 -10.89 19.08 -26.38
C MET A 468 -10.39 18.72 -24.97
N PHE A 469 -9.23 19.24 -24.59
CA PHE A 469 -8.67 19.11 -23.24
C PHE A 469 -7.97 20.40 -22.83
N GLN A 470 -8.01 20.77 -21.55
CA GLN A 470 -7.29 21.94 -21.00
C GLN A 470 -6.83 21.70 -19.56
N PHE A 471 -5.73 22.36 -19.19
CA PHE A 471 -5.27 22.48 -17.80
C PHE A 471 -5.51 23.91 -17.29
N PRO A 472 -6.04 24.13 -16.05
CA PRO A 472 -6.70 23.09 -15.24
C PRO A 472 -8.00 22.62 -15.91
N TYR A 473 -8.41 21.42 -15.59
CA TYR A 473 -9.69 20.87 -16.05
C TYR A 473 -10.84 21.79 -15.62
N SER A 474 -11.72 22.15 -16.55
CA SER A 474 -12.93 22.95 -16.27
C SER A 474 -14.18 22.16 -16.62
N ASP A 475 -15.09 22.04 -15.66
CA ASP A 475 -16.42 21.47 -15.87
C ASP A 475 -17.43 22.60 -16.06
N ASN A 476 -17.95 22.75 -17.30
CA ASN A 476 -19.00 23.70 -17.63
C ASN A 476 -20.40 23.07 -17.63
N GLY A 477 -20.50 21.82 -17.23
CA GLY A 477 -21.73 21.04 -17.08
C GLY A 477 -22.25 20.39 -18.35
N TRP A 478 -21.55 20.47 -19.49
CA TRP A 478 -21.85 19.73 -20.69
C TRP A 478 -21.07 18.42 -20.75
N GLU A 479 -21.78 17.32 -20.99
CA GLU A 479 -21.22 15.98 -21.15
C GLU A 479 -21.85 15.30 -22.36
N ILE A 480 -21.04 14.64 -23.16
CA ILE A 480 -21.48 13.84 -24.30
C ILE A 480 -21.08 12.38 -24.04
N HIS A 481 -22.05 11.51 -24.08
CA HIS A 481 -21.84 10.07 -24.01
C HIS A 481 -21.83 9.51 -25.43
N PHE A 482 -20.71 8.95 -25.84
CA PHE A 482 -20.53 8.29 -27.11
C PHE A 482 -20.58 6.78 -26.94
N GLU A 483 -21.56 6.12 -27.58
CA GLU A 483 -21.58 4.67 -27.73
C GLU A 483 -20.82 4.28 -29.00
N LEU A 484 -19.65 3.65 -28.82
CA LEU A 484 -18.82 3.18 -29.90
C LEU A 484 -19.36 1.83 -30.45
N LEU A 485 -19.17 1.57 -31.73
CA LEU A 485 -19.51 0.27 -32.35
C LEU A 485 -18.73 -0.91 -31.75
N ASP A 486 -17.64 -0.64 -31.06
CA ASP A 486 -16.88 -1.63 -30.28
C ASP A 486 -17.30 -1.54 -28.82
N PRO A 487 -18.04 -2.52 -28.26
CA PRO A 487 -18.70 -2.42 -26.95
C PRO A 487 -17.73 -2.35 -25.75
N GLU A 488 -16.41 -2.43 -25.95
CA GLU A 488 -15.44 -2.38 -24.86
C GLU A 488 -15.12 -0.95 -24.37
N ARG A 489 -15.56 0.11 -25.08
CA ARG A 489 -15.29 1.51 -24.67
C ARG A 489 -16.42 2.46 -25.03
N ASN A 490 -17.40 2.60 -24.15
CA ASN A 490 -18.27 3.79 -24.15
C ASN A 490 -17.47 4.95 -23.54
N THR A 491 -17.48 6.11 -24.21
CA THR A 491 -16.72 7.28 -23.77
C THR A 491 -17.66 8.36 -23.26
N TYR A 492 -17.43 8.82 -22.04
CA TYR A 492 -18.05 10.02 -21.49
C TYR A 492 -17.09 11.18 -21.67
N LEU A 493 -17.49 12.17 -22.46
CA LEU A 493 -16.66 13.34 -22.77
C LEU A 493 -17.23 14.58 -22.10
N TYR A 494 -16.52 15.11 -21.11
CA TYR A 494 -16.83 16.41 -20.53
C TYR A 494 -16.26 17.50 -21.42
N ILE A 495 -17.09 18.47 -21.84
CA ILE A 495 -16.70 19.47 -22.81
C ILE A 495 -16.00 20.63 -22.12
N PRO A 496 -14.71 20.89 -22.38
CA PRO A 496 -13.95 21.96 -21.74
C PRO A 496 -14.35 23.33 -22.30
N ASP A 497 -14.03 24.39 -21.56
CA ASP A 497 -14.33 25.78 -21.97
C ASP A 497 -13.62 26.19 -23.26
N CYS A 498 -12.48 25.59 -23.58
CA CYS A 498 -11.73 25.84 -24.81
C CYS A 498 -12.38 25.24 -26.07
N ALA A 499 -13.29 24.27 -25.93
CA ALA A 499 -14.05 23.66 -27.03
C ALA A 499 -15.20 24.58 -27.50
N THR A 500 -14.85 25.73 -28.04
CA THR A 500 -15.80 26.81 -28.33
C THR A 500 -16.80 26.48 -29.43
N ASP A 501 -16.38 25.74 -30.44
CA ASP A 501 -17.24 25.38 -31.58
C ASP A 501 -18.27 24.33 -31.14
N THR A 502 -17.86 23.32 -30.38
CA THR A 502 -18.74 22.31 -29.77
C THR A 502 -19.73 22.94 -28.78
N LEU A 503 -19.27 23.82 -27.90
CA LEU A 503 -20.14 24.52 -26.96
C LEU A 503 -21.17 25.41 -27.63
N ALA A 504 -20.81 26.12 -28.71
CA ALA A 504 -21.73 26.92 -29.49
C ALA A 504 -22.77 26.02 -30.17
N TRP A 505 -22.31 24.94 -30.77
CA TRP A 505 -23.17 23.97 -31.46
C TRP A 505 -24.19 23.32 -30.51
N LEU A 506 -23.74 22.87 -29.32
CA LEU A 506 -24.61 22.27 -28.28
C LEU A 506 -25.69 23.24 -27.78
N ARG A 507 -25.33 24.50 -27.56
CA ARG A 507 -26.29 25.54 -27.14
C ARG A 507 -27.36 25.85 -28.19
N ASP A 508 -27.02 25.74 -29.46
CA ASP A 508 -27.92 26.06 -30.56
C ASP A 508 -28.86 24.89 -30.92
N HIS A 509 -28.44 23.64 -30.69
CA HIS A 509 -29.15 22.45 -31.18
C HIS A 509 -29.72 21.55 -30.08
N CYS A 510 -29.25 21.64 -28.84
CA CYS A 510 -29.73 20.82 -27.72
C CYS A 510 -30.81 21.54 -26.91
N VAL A 511 -31.93 20.85 -26.63
CA VAL A 511 -33.08 21.38 -25.87
C VAL A 511 -33.39 20.47 -24.69
N TYR A 512 -33.83 21.05 -23.56
CA TYR A 512 -34.30 20.24 -22.45
C TYR A 512 -35.44 19.31 -22.82
N TYR A 513 -35.36 18.06 -22.39
CA TYR A 513 -36.52 17.16 -22.47
C TYR A 513 -37.70 17.81 -21.73
N LYS A 514 -38.82 18.05 -22.45
CA LYS A 514 -40.06 18.56 -21.85
C LYS A 514 -40.89 17.45 -21.26
#